data_44f0a7fe466fe9e686cf8977394eed01
#
_entry.id   44f0a7fe466fe9e686cf8977394eed01
#
_cell.length_a   1.000
_cell.length_b   1.000
_cell.length_c   1.000
_cell.angle_alpha   90.00
_cell.angle_beta   90.00
_cell.angle_gamma   90.00
#
_symmetry.space_group_name_H-M   'P 1'
#
loop_
_entity.id
_entity.type
_entity.pdbx_description
1 polymer ?
#
loop_
_entity_poly.entity_id
_entity_poly.type
_entity_poly.pdbx_seq_one_letter_code
_entity_poly.pdbx_strand_id
1 'polypeptide(L)'
;EMCIRDRYRASQAGVKIDIVERGICALKPGVPGLSENIRVRSILGRFLEHSRIYAFANSDGPQIGEGPAAGPEVWIGSADLMHRNLDRRVEALVRITAPEQIDELIKYVDLQMADSTTSWHMAADGTYVRHAKDEEGRPLVDSQEYLIKKHTRRPARH
;
A
#
# COMPACT_ATOMS: atom_id res chain seq x y z
N GLU A 1 5.05 8.66 15.85
CA GLU A 1 5.06 10.08 15.45
C GLU A 1 6.12 10.38 14.37
N MET A 2 7.34 9.84 14.48
CA MET A 2 8.43 10.09 13.53
C MET A 2 8.05 9.73 12.09
N CYS A 3 7.52 8.53 11.84
CA CYS A 3 7.11 8.10 10.51
C CYS A 3 5.98 8.94 9.87
N ILE A 4 5.07 9.54 10.67
CA ILE A 4 4.00 10.41 10.15
C ILE A 4 4.59 11.74 9.68
N ARG A 5 5.47 12.34 10.46
CA ARG A 5 6.15 13.60 10.12
C ARG A 5 6.96 13.48 8.84
N ASP A 6 7.67 12.37 8.68
CA ASP A 6 8.49 12.14 7.48
C ASP A 6 7.63 12.00 6.22
N ARG A 7 6.46 11.36 6.31
CA ARG A 7 5.50 11.31 5.20
C ARG A 7 4.95 12.69 4.85
N TYR A 8 4.62 13.52 5.82
CA TYR A 8 4.20 14.89 5.57
C TYR A 8 5.31 15.70 4.87
N ARG A 9 6.54 15.59 5.34
CA ARG A 9 7.70 16.25 4.69
C ARG A 9 7.90 15.75 3.25
N ALA A 10 7.79 14.46 3.01
CA ALA A 10 7.87 13.88 1.67
C ALA A 10 6.74 14.38 0.77
N SER A 11 5.50 14.43 1.26
CA SER A 11 4.37 14.99 0.53
C SER A 11 4.58 16.47 0.18
N GLN A 12 5.06 17.27 1.13
CA GLN A 12 5.40 18.68 0.89
C GLN A 12 6.52 18.86 -0.14
N ALA A 13 7.41 17.88 -0.27
CA ALA A 13 8.44 17.83 -1.30
C ALA A 13 7.92 17.28 -2.67
N GLY A 14 6.61 17.05 -2.81
CA GLY A 14 5.99 16.57 -4.05
C GLY A 14 5.98 15.06 -4.23
N VAL A 15 6.40 14.27 -3.25
CA VAL A 15 6.37 12.81 -3.32
C VAL A 15 4.94 12.30 -3.18
N LYS A 16 4.48 11.50 -4.15
CA LYS A 16 3.20 10.80 -4.07
C LYS A 16 3.31 9.59 -3.15
N ILE A 17 2.39 9.46 -2.21
CA ILE A 17 2.39 8.40 -1.21
C ILE A 17 1.02 7.74 -1.17
N ASP A 18 0.98 6.46 -1.47
CA ASP A 18 -0.20 5.62 -1.38
C ASP A 18 -0.07 4.67 -0.20
N ILE A 19 -1.08 4.64 0.65
CA ILE A 19 -1.12 3.80 1.85
C ILE A 19 -2.37 2.93 1.80
N VAL A 20 -2.15 1.61 1.86
CA VAL A 20 -3.20 0.63 2.09
C VAL A 20 -3.00 0.06 3.49
N GLU A 21 -4.05 0.07 4.27
CA GLU A 21 -4.01 -0.45 5.64
C GLU A 21 -5.28 -1.28 5.96
N ARG A 22 -5.28 -1.90 7.12
CA ARG A 22 -6.42 -2.68 7.62
C ARG A 22 -6.91 -2.11 8.96
N GLY A 23 -7.62 -1.02 8.94
CA GLY A 23 -8.12 -0.40 10.16
C GLY A 23 -8.00 1.12 10.13
N ILE A 24 -7.49 1.68 11.21
CA ILE A 24 -7.39 3.12 11.39
C ILE A 24 -5.99 3.65 11.09
N CYS A 25 -5.92 4.84 10.51
CA CYS A 25 -4.70 5.59 10.26
C CYS A 25 -4.68 6.89 11.09
N ALA A 26 -3.58 7.15 11.75
CA ALA A 26 -3.40 8.40 12.48
C ALA A 26 -2.92 9.56 11.59
N LEU A 27 -2.55 9.28 10.34
CA LEU A 27 -2.14 10.27 9.36
C LEU A 27 -3.39 10.86 8.70
N LYS A 28 -3.43 12.17 8.49
CA LYS A 28 -4.49 12.85 7.72
C LYS A 28 -4.03 13.06 6.28
N PRO A 29 -4.65 12.39 5.28
CA PRO A 29 -4.32 12.57 3.87
C PRO A 29 -5.03 13.80 3.27
N GLY A 30 -4.56 14.29 2.14
CA GLY A 30 -5.27 15.28 1.32
C GLY A 30 -5.41 16.67 1.93
N VAL A 31 -4.66 17.01 2.98
CA VAL A 31 -4.67 18.36 3.58
C VAL A 31 -3.79 19.28 2.74
N PRO A 32 -4.33 20.40 2.20
CA PRO A 32 -3.56 21.35 1.39
C PRO A 32 -2.33 21.88 2.12
N GLY A 33 -1.19 21.89 1.42
CA GLY A 33 0.10 22.33 1.96
C GLY A 33 0.76 21.40 2.97
N LEU A 34 0.13 20.27 3.31
CA LEU A 34 0.66 19.29 4.26
C LEU A 34 0.74 17.89 3.67
N SER A 35 -0.37 17.33 3.22
CA SER A 35 -0.49 15.93 2.82
C SER A 35 -1.32 15.74 1.54
N GLU A 36 -1.36 16.74 0.69
CA GLU A 36 -2.12 16.72 -0.58
C GLU A 36 -1.70 15.61 -1.53
N ASN A 37 -0.46 15.12 -1.41
CA ASN A 37 0.09 14.02 -2.20
C ASN A 37 -0.04 12.65 -1.51
N ILE A 38 -0.78 12.56 -0.40
CA ILE A 38 -0.99 11.30 0.34
C ILE A 38 -2.43 10.83 0.13
N ARG A 39 -2.56 9.54 -0.22
CA ARG A 39 -3.86 8.85 -0.26
C ARG A 39 -3.83 7.67 0.70
N VAL A 40 -4.91 7.49 1.44
CA VAL A 40 -5.06 6.38 2.40
C VAL A 40 -6.33 5.61 2.10
N ARG A 41 -6.21 4.29 2.05
CA ARG A 41 -7.33 3.34 1.97
C ARG A 41 -7.24 2.32 3.08
N SER A 42 -8.37 2.00 3.69
CA SER A 42 -8.50 0.91 4.64
C SER A 42 -9.27 -0.23 4.00
N ILE A 43 -8.65 -1.40 3.84
CA ILE A 43 -9.29 -2.60 3.29
C ILE A 43 -9.86 -3.45 4.41
N LEU A 44 -11.17 -3.69 4.36
CA LEU A 44 -11.93 -4.53 5.29
C LEU A 44 -12.78 -5.51 4.49
N GLY A 45 -12.15 -6.54 3.97
CA GLY A 45 -12.79 -7.57 3.15
C GLY A 45 -13.05 -8.86 3.91
N ARG A 46 -13.31 -9.94 3.16
CA ARG A 46 -13.55 -11.29 3.68
C ARG A 46 -12.35 -11.85 4.44
N PHE A 47 -11.16 -11.58 3.94
CA PHE A 47 -9.89 -12.02 4.54
C PHE A 47 -9.20 -10.86 5.22
N LEU A 48 -8.48 -11.16 6.31
CA LEU A 48 -7.61 -10.19 6.94
C LEU A 48 -6.46 -9.85 5.98
N GLU A 49 -6.34 -8.58 5.62
CA GLU A 49 -5.19 -8.11 4.86
C GLU A 49 -3.97 -8.05 5.77
N HIS A 50 -3.04 -8.98 5.57
CA HIS A 50 -1.89 -9.16 6.46
C HIS A 50 -0.56 -8.87 5.77
N SER A 51 -0.57 -8.49 4.51
CA SER A 51 0.61 -8.16 3.72
C SER A 51 1.29 -6.90 4.25
N ARG A 52 2.61 -6.92 4.29
CA ARG A 52 3.42 -5.75 4.60
C ARG A 52 4.43 -5.59 3.47
N ILE A 53 4.10 -4.70 2.56
CA ILE A 53 4.84 -4.43 1.34
C ILE A 53 5.20 -2.94 1.36
N TYR A 54 6.46 -2.66 1.12
CA TYR A 54 6.98 -1.31 0.98
C TYR A 54 7.57 -1.18 -0.40
N ALA A 55 7.00 -0.31 -1.23
CA ALA A 55 7.44 -0.08 -2.60
C ALA A 55 7.84 1.39 -2.76
N PHE A 56 9.04 1.60 -3.30
CA PHE A 56 9.59 2.91 -3.62
C PHE A 56 9.87 2.96 -5.11
N ALA A 57 9.40 4.01 -5.79
CA ALA A 57 9.64 4.17 -7.23
C ALA A 57 11.13 4.34 -7.55
N ASN A 58 11.84 5.03 -6.69
CA ASN A 58 13.32 5.15 -6.67
C ASN A 58 13.97 5.32 -8.05
N SER A 59 13.39 6.19 -8.89
CA SER A 59 13.83 6.38 -10.26
C SER A 59 15.23 7.00 -10.38
N ASP A 60 15.65 7.84 -9.39
CA ASP A 60 16.86 8.65 -9.48
C ASP A 60 17.64 8.74 -8.14
N GLY A 61 17.32 7.91 -7.13
CA GLY A 61 17.96 7.96 -5.81
C GLY A 61 19.23 7.12 -5.69
N PRO A 62 20.06 7.39 -4.68
CA PRO A 62 21.21 6.55 -4.37
C PRO A 62 20.78 5.14 -4.02
N GLN A 63 21.40 4.16 -4.64
CA GLN A 63 21.12 2.75 -4.40
C GLN A 63 21.63 2.33 -3.02
N ILE A 64 20.77 1.72 -2.21
CA ILE A 64 21.18 1.09 -0.96
C ILE A 64 21.42 -0.40 -1.23
N GLY A 65 22.70 -0.76 -1.36
CA GLY A 65 23.14 -2.14 -1.62
C GLY A 65 23.27 -2.49 -3.11
N GLU A 66 23.60 -3.76 -3.37
CA GLU A 66 23.71 -4.28 -4.75
C GLU A 66 22.32 -4.52 -5.34
N GLY A 67 21.97 -3.82 -6.39
CA GLY A 67 20.70 -3.95 -7.11
C GLY A 67 20.73 -3.16 -8.42
N PRO A 68 19.73 -3.33 -9.29
CA PRO A 68 19.67 -2.60 -10.55
C PRO A 68 19.68 -1.08 -10.29
N ALA A 69 20.47 -0.36 -11.06
CA ALA A 69 20.78 1.06 -10.89
C ALA A 69 19.57 2.00 -11.08
N ALA A 70 18.46 1.51 -11.62
CA ALA A 70 17.20 2.24 -11.78
C ALA A 70 16.02 1.27 -11.69
N GLY A 71 14.91 1.70 -11.09
CA GLY A 71 13.69 0.92 -10.99
C GLY A 71 13.10 0.85 -9.58
N PRO A 72 11.92 0.27 -9.42
CA PRO A 72 11.26 0.21 -8.14
C PRO A 72 12.01 -0.69 -7.16
N GLU A 73 12.12 -0.23 -5.93
CA GLU A 73 12.64 -1.00 -4.81
C GLU A 73 11.48 -1.50 -3.96
N VAL A 74 11.43 -2.82 -3.74
CA VAL A 74 10.33 -3.46 -3.02
C VAL A 74 10.87 -4.28 -1.86
N TRP A 75 10.25 -4.09 -0.70
CA TRP A 75 10.52 -4.83 0.53
C TRP A 75 9.26 -5.50 1.06
N ILE A 76 9.40 -6.67 1.64
CA ILE A 76 8.34 -7.33 2.40
C ILE A 76 8.81 -7.53 3.84
N GLY A 77 7.89 -7.50 4.79
CA GLY A 77 8.29 -7.57 6.19
C GLY A 77 7.22 -8.06 7.15
N SER A 78 7.63 -8.21 8.40
CA SER A 78 6.77 -8.63 9.51
C SER A 78 6.23 -7.44 10.33
N ALA A 79 6.83 -6.26 10.19
CA ALA A 79 6.51 -5.08 10.99
C ALA A 79 5.29 -4.33 10.47
N ASP A 80 4.36 -3.98 11.34
CA ASP A 80 3.47 -2.83 11.12
C ASP A 80 4.26 -1.53 11.35
N LEU A 81 3.91 -0.45 10.68
CA LEU A 81 4.53 0.87 10.91
C LEU A 81 4.00 1.52 12.20
N MET A 82 4.16 0.81 13.30
CA MET A 82 3.74 1.21 14.63
C MET A 82 4.94 1.24 15.57
N HIS A 83 4.95 2.16 16.54
CA HIS A 83 6.00 2.30 17.55
C HIS A 83 6.35 0.95 18.22
N ARG A 84 5.34 0.18 18.61
CA ARG A 84 5.58 -1.13 19.25
C ARG A 84 6.38 -2.11 18.37
N ASN A 85 6.21 -2.07 17.05
CA ASN A 85 6.91 -2.94 16.11
C ASN A 85 8.33 -2.43 15.85
N LEU A 86 8.49 -1.12 15.63
CA LEU A 86 9.75 -0.51 15.22
C LEU A 86 10.74 -0.35 16.37
N ASP A 87 10.26 -0.13 17.60
CA ASP A 87 11.12 0.20 18.76
C ASP A 87 11.19 -0.89 19.83
N ARG A 88 10.25 -1.85 19.84
CA ARG A 88 10.13 -2.82 20.95
C ARG A 88 10.08 -4.28 20.51
N ARG A 89 10.24 -4.57 19.21
CA ARG A 89 10.21 -5.93 18.67
C ARG A 89 11.39 -6.15 17.73
N VAL A 90 11.76 -7.42 17.59
CA VAL A 90 12.65 -7.83 16.51
C VAL A 90 11.77 -8.18 15.32
N GLU A 91 11.97 -7.49 14.23
CA GLU A 91 11.20 -7.63 13.00
C GLU A 91 12.12 -7.96 11.84
N ALA A 92 11.60 -8.67 10.86
CA ALA A 92 12.32 -8.98 9.63
C ALA A 92 11.84 -8.11 8.47
N LEU A 93 12.77 -7.63 7.67
CA LEU A 93 12.51 -6.93 6.43
C LEU A 93 13.41 -7.51 5.33
N VAL A 94 12.81 -7.95 4.23
CA VAL A 94 13.52 -8.62 3.14
C VAL A 94 13.35 -7.83 1.86
N ARG A 95 14.45 -7.47 1.23
CA ARG A 95 14.45 -6.84 -0.08
C ARG A 95 14.16 -7.88 -1.16
N ILE A 96 13.26 -7.57 -2.07
CA ILE A 96 12.98 -8.40 -3.23
C ILE A 96 13.88 -7.95 -4.38
N THR A 97 14.59 -8.90 -4.97
CA THR A 97 15.58 -8.63 -6.03
C THR A 97 15.20 -9.22 -7.38
N ALA A 98 14.33 -10.23 -7.41
CA ALA A 98 13.87 -10.84 -8.65
C ALA A 98 12.87 -9.91 -9.38
N PRO A 99 13.14 -9.48 -10.62
CA PRO A 99 12.28 -8.51 -11.34
C PRO A 99 10.82 -8.96 -11.47
N GLU A 100 10.59 -10.25 -11.70
CA GLU A 100 9.26 -10.83 -11.84
C GLU A 100 8.44 -10.73 -10.54
N GLN A 101 9.11 -10.92 -9.39
CA GLN A 101 8.47 -10.79 -8.08
C GLN A 101 8.20 -9.32 -7.73
N ILE A 102 9.11 -8.42 -8.09
CA ILE A 102 8.91 -6.96 -7.94
C ILE A 102 7.66 -6.53 -8.71
N ASP A 103 7.57 -6.91 -9.99
CA ASP A 103 6.41 -6.60 -10.84
C ASP A 103 5.10 -7.20 -10.28
N GLU A 104 5.13 -8.44 -9.79
CA GLU A 104 3.95 -9.05 -9.17
C GLU A 104 3.49 -8.32 -7.90
N LEU A 105 4.42 -7.89 -7.04
CA LEU A 105 4.11 -7.16 -5.81
C LEU A 105 3.61 -5.75 -6.08
N ILE A 106 4.16 -5.05 -7.07
CA ILE A 106 3.66 -3.74 -7.50
C ILE A 106 2.24 -3.87 -8.03
N LYS A 107 1.97 -4.82 -8.93
CA LYS A 107 0.62 -5.09 -9.43
C LYS A 107 -0.37 -5.45 -8.31
N TYR A 108 0.10 -6.12 -7.27
CA TYR A 108 -0.72 -6.41 -6.09
C TYR A 108 -1.07 -5.13 -5.33
N VAL A 109 -0.11 -4.24 -5.08
CA VAL A 109 -0.36 -2.95 -4.42
C VAL A 109 -1.29 -2.08 -5.27
N ASP A 110 -1.07 -2.02 -6.59
CA ASP A 110 -1.94 -1.28 -7.52
C ASP A 110 -3.38 -1.82 -7.51
N LEU A 111 -3.54 -3.14 -7.46
CA LEU A 111 -4.86 -3.76 -7.33
C LEU A 111 -5.56 -3.35 -6.04
N GLN A 112 -4.84 -3.30 -4.93
CA GLN A 112 -5.39 -2.85 -3.65
C GLN A 112 -5.73 -1.36 -3.67
N MET A 113 -4.91 -0.54 -4.32
CA MET A 113 -5.21 0.88 -4.52
C MET A 113 -6.38 1.11 -5.49
N ALA A 114 -6.69 0.15 -6.37
CA ALA A 114 -7.87 0.18 -7.23
C ALA A 114 -9.14 -0.37 -6.55
N ASP A 115 -9.01 -1.10 -5.43
CA ASP A 115 -10.17 -1.62 -4.70
C ASP A 115 -11.04 -0.48 -4.18
N SER A 116 -12.33 -0.60 -4.42
CA SER A 116 -13.33 0.35 -3.91
C SER A 116 -14.50 -0.37 -3.25
N THR A 117 -14.65 -1.67 -3.48
CA THR A 117 -15.76 -2.47 -2.95
C THR A 117 -15.55 -2.85 -1.50
N THR A 118 -14.32 -3.23 -1.14
CA THR A 118 -13.95 -3.62 0.23
C THR A 118 -13.08 -2.59 0.93
N SER A 119 -12.81 -1.45 0.29
CA SER A 119 -11.97 -0.39 0.83
C SER A 119 -12.75 0.87 1.20
N TRP A 120 -12.22 1.57 2.17
CA TRP A 120 -12.71 2.82 2.70
C TRP A 120 -11.64 3.90 2.48
N HIS A 121 -12.01 4.95 1.75
CA HIS A 121 -11.10 6.06 1.44
C HIS A 121 -11.13 7.06 2.60
N MET A 122 -9.97 7.40 3.10
CA MET A 122 -9.85 8.39 4.16
C MET A 122 -9.84 9.79 3.58
N ALA A 123 -10.70 10.66 4.07
CA ALA A 123 -10.77 12.08 3.73
C ALA A 123 -9.87 12.93 4.64
N ALA A 124 -9.65 14.19 4.26
CA ALA A 124 -8.79 15.14 4.99
C ALA A 124 -9.29 15.46 6.41
N ASP A 125 -10.59 15.35 6.65
CA ASP A 125 -11.20 15.52 7.98
C ASP A 125 -11.08 14.28 8.87
N GLY A 126 -10.57 13.17 8.33
CA GLY A 126 -10.42 11.88 9.01
C GLY A 126 -11.63 10.96 8.88
N THR A 127 -12.66 11.36 8.14
CA THR A 127 -13.80 10.47 7.85
C THR A 127 -13.41 9.43 6.80
N TYR A 128 -14.14 8.30 6.80
CA TYR A 128 -13.95 7.22 5.83
C TYR A 128 -15.17 7.08 4.95
N VAL A 129 -14.97 7.07 3.64
CA VAL A 129 -16.02 6.93 2.64
C VAL A 129 -15.79 5.68 1.79
N ARG A 130 -16.84 4.89 1.60
CA ARG A 130 -16.82 3.70 0.75
C ARG A 130 -17.49 4.00 -0.59
N HIS A 131 -16.79 3.74 -1.68
CA HIS A 131 -17.31 3.85 -3.04
C HIS A 131 -17.47 2.46 -3.65
N ALA A 132 -18.53 1.74 -3.24
CA ALA A 132 -18.71 0.34 -3.67
C ALA A 132 -19.28 0.20 -5.10
N LYS A 133 -19.86 1.25 -5.64
CA LYS A 133 -20.52 1.26 -6.95
C LYS A 133 -20.17 2.50 -7.73
N ASP A 134 -20.20 2.40 -9.06
CA ASP A 134 -20.13 3.53 -9.97
C ASP A 134 -21.47 4.29 -10.06
N GLU A 135 -21.52 5.32 -10.93
CA GLU A 135 -22.71 6.17 -11.13
C GLU A 135 -23.90 5.36 -11.69
N GLU A 136 -23.64 4.27 -12.41
CA GLU A 136 -24.67 3.37 -12.95
C GLU A 136 -25.05 2.23 -11.97
N GLY A 137 -24.52 2.24 -10.77
CA GLY A 137 -24.82 1.25 -9.72
C GLY A 137 -24.09 -0.09 -9.88
N ARG A 138 -23.10 -0.20 -10.79
CA ARG A 138 -22.29 -1.42 -10.99
C ARG A 138 -21.23 -1.53 -9.91
N PRO A 139 -20.95 -2.75 -9.40
CA PRO A 139 -19.90 -2.93 -8.41
C PRO A 139 -18.52 -2.57 -8.99
N LEU A 140 -17.75 -1.83 -8.23
CA LEU A 140 -16.37 -1.50 -8.54
C LEU A 140 -15.44 -2.67 -8.20
N VAL A 141 -14.13 -2.43 -8.32
CA VAL A 141 -13.11 -3.46 -8.08
C VAL A 141 -13.18 -3.98 -6.65
N ASP A 142 -13.20 -5.30 -6.50
CA ASP A 142 -12.98 -6.06 -5.27
C ASP A 142 -11.67 -6.85 -5.45
N SER A 143 -10.63 -6.43 -4.74
CA SER A 143 -9.29 -6.99 -4.88
C SER A 143 -9.22 -8.45 -4.43
N GLN A 144 -9.92 -8.79 -3.35
CA GLN A 144 -9.92 -10.16 -2.81
C GLN A 144 -10.68 -11.12 -3.72
N GLU A 145 -11.83 -10.72 -4.24
CA GLU A 145 -12.60 -11.52 -5.20
C GLU A 145 -11.81 -11.72 -6.50
N TYR A 146 -11.12 -10.68 -6.98
CA TYR A 146 -10.22 -10.79 -8.14
C TYR A 146 -9.12 -11.81 -7.90
N LEU A 147 -8.44 -11.76 -6.74
CA LEU A 147 -7.36 -12.68 -6.39
C LEU A 147 -7.85 -14.12 -6.24
N ILE A 148 -9.01 -14.32 -5.62
CA ILE A 148 -9.64 -15.64 -5.53
C ILE A 148 -9.83 -16.21 -6.94
N LYS A 149 -10.46 -15.46 -7.85
CA LYS A 149 -10.69 -15.90 -9.24
C LYS A 149 -9.39 -16.20 -9.98
N LYS A 150 -8.39 -15.34 -9.81
CA LYS A 150 -7.07 -15.49 -10.43
C LYS A 150 -6.38 -16.79 -9.99
N HIS A 151 -6.39 -17.09 -8.71
CA HIS A 151 -5.66 -18.24 -8.15
C HIS A 151 -6.44 -19.56 -8.23
N THR A 152 -7.76 -19.53 -8.21
CA THR A 152 -8.60 -20.72 -8.38
C THR A 152 -8.54 -21.29 -9.81
N ARG A 153 -8.27 -20.44 -10.82
CA ARG A 153 -8.13 -20.85 -12.22
C ARG A 153 -6.75 -21.42 -12.58
N ARG A 154 -5.77 -21.42 -11.70
CA ARG A 154 -4.48 -22.05 -11.94
C ARG A 154 -4.64 -23.57 -11.76
N PRO A 155 -4.40 -24.40 -12.80
CA PRO A 155 -4.32 -25.84 -12.63
C PRO A 155 -3.21 -26.15 -11.61
N ALA A 156 -3.47 -27.10 -10.70
CA ALA A 156 -2.46 -27.57 -9.77
C ALA A 156 -1.22 -27.98 -10.59
N ARG A 157 -0.07 -27.38 -10.30
CA ARG A 157 1.21 -27.85 -10.83
C ARG A 157 1.51 -29.16 -10.13
N HIS A 158 1.42 -30.26 -10.85
CA HIS A 158 1.93 -31.56 -10.42
C HIS A 158 3.46 -31.56 -10.43
#